data_62c8c10f4fc1d0efd2fc88c201b408b6
#
_entry.id   62c8c10f4fc1d0efd2fc88c201b408b6
#
_cell.length_a   1.000
_cell.length_b   1.000
_cell.length_c   1.000
_cell.angle_alpha   90.00
_cell.angle_beta   90.00
_cell.angle_gamma   90.00
#
_symmetry.space_group_name_H-M   'P 1'
#
loop_
_entity.id
_entity.type
_entity.pdbx_description
1 polymer ?
#
loop_
_entity_poly.entity_id
_entity_poly.type
_entity_poly.pdbx_seq_one_letter_code
_entity_poly.pdbx_strand_id
1 'polypeptide(L)'
;MNEPQVIQILISIAGAAALLIWAVRLVRTGVERGFATPMRVWLRHSAKNRLLAAGTGMGAAILLQSATAVAVLISNFVSKGSLTTAVGLAILLGADVGSAIVTQLLMVRQPILIPLLILIGVVVFLRGEGSSTRQIGRILIGLALIFVSLDMIRSATEPMIANPGTQAVMGYLGRDLLTAFAIGAVFAWGV
;
A
#
# COMPACT_ATOMS: atom_id res chain seq x y z
N MET A 1 15.41 -28.87 6.42
CA MET A 1 15.43 -27.69 7.30
C MET A 1 15.37 -28.18 8.73
N ASN A 2 16.28 -27.73 9.60
CA ASN A 2 16.29 -28.11 11.01
C ASN A 2 15.19 -27.33 11.75
N GLU A 3 14.59 -27.93 12.80
CA GLU A 3 13.52 -27.27 13.60
C GLU A 3 13.85 -25.82 14.01
N PRO A 4 15.07 -25.47 14.47
CA PRO A 4 15.39 -24.09 14.83
C PRO A 4 15.33 -23.10 13.66
N GLN A 5 15.64 -23.55 12.44
CA GLN A 5 15.54 -22.72 11.25
C GLN A 5 14.08 -22.38 10.88
N VAL A 6 13.17 -23.34 11.03
CA VAL A 6 11.74 -23.13 10.77
C VAL A 6 11.16 -22.10 11.74
N ILE A 7 11.47 -22.25 13.03
CA ILE A 7 11.02 -21.30 14.07
C ILE A 7 11.56 -19.90 13.80
N GLN A 8 12.83 -19.77 13.43
CA GLN A 8 13.43 -18.47 13.10
C GLN A 8 12.75 -17.81 11.89
N ILE A 9 12.45 -18.57 10.84
CA ILE A 9 11.74 -18.08 9.65
C ILE A 9 10.33 -17.58 10.04
N LEU A 10 9.58 -18.37 10.83
CA LEU A 10 8.25 -18.01 11.28
C LEU A 10 8.25 -16.73 12.11
N ILE A 11 9.19 -16.60 13.06
CA ILE A 11 9.32 -15.39 13.88
C ILE A 11 9.70 -14.19 13.00
N SER A 12 10.58 -14.36 12.04
CA SER A 12 11.00 -13.29 11.12
C SER A 12 9.83 -12.81 10.24
N ILE A 13 9.05 -13.74 9.70
CA ILE A 13 7.85 -13.40 8.91
C ILE A 13 6.80 -12.71 9.78
N ALA A 14 6.53 -13.23 10.98
CA ALA A 14 5.59 -12.62 11.90
C ALA A 14 6.01 -11.21 12.31
N GLY A 15 7.29 -11.01 12.62
CA GLY A 15 7.86 -9.70 12.94
C GLY A 15 7.78 -8.72 11.78
N ALA A 16 8.11 -9.18 10.58
CA ALA A 16 8.01 -8.37 9.36
C ALA A 16 6.55 -7.99 9.03
N ALA A 17 5.60 -8.93 9.20
CA ALA A 17 4.18 -8.65 9.02
C ALA A 17 3.65 -7.64 10.06
N ALA A 18 4.03 -7.78 11.32
CA ALA A 18 3.68 -6.83 12.38
C ALA A 18 4.23 -5.43 12.08
N LEU A 19 5.49 -5.34 11.62
CA LEU A 19 6.09 -4.09 11.19
C LEU A 19 5.35 -3.47 10.01
N LEU A 20 4.96 -4.28 9.01
CA LEU A 20 4.19 -3.83 7.85
C LEU A 20 2.85 -3.23 8.27
N ILE A 21 2.10 -3.92 9.12
CA ILE A 21 0.80 -3.44 9.62
C ILE A 21 0.97 -2.11 10.37
N TRP A 22 2.01 -2.00 11.19
CA TRP A 22 2.30 -0.76 11.93
C TRP A 22 2.72 0.37 10.99
N ALA A 23 3.56 0.08 10.01
CA ALA A 23 4.02 1.04 9.01
C ALA A 23 2.86 1.61 8.16
N VAL A 24 1.96 0.74 7.68
CA VAL A 24 0.74 1.16 6.97
C VAL A 24 -0.15 2.04 7.86
N ARG A 25 -0.33 1.67 9.13
CA ARG A 25 -1.07 2.49 10.09
C ARG A 25 -0.42 3.86 10.31
N LEU A 26 0.92 3.92 10.32
CA LEU A 26 1.67 5.15 10.47
C LEU A 26 1.44 6.11 9.29
N VAL A 27 1.51 5.59 8.05
CA VAL A 27 1.21 6.34 6.82
C VAL A 27 -0.23 6.83 6.85
N ARG A 28 -1.19 5.93 7.07
CA ARG A 28 -2.62 6.26 7.12
C ARG A 28 -2.91 7.37 8.15
N THR A 29 -2.38 7.26 9.35
CA THR A 29 -2.55 8.28 10.38
C THR A 29 -1.92 9.62 9.99
N GLY A 30 -0.76 9.59 9.32
CA GLY A 30 -0.10 10.78 8.81
C GLY A 30 -0.96 11.50 7.75
N VAL A 31 -1.55 10.73 6.82
CA VAL A 31 -2.44 11.26 5.78
C VAL A 31 -3.75 11.80 6.38
N GLU A 32 -4.41 11.03 7.25
CA GLU A 32 -5.67 11.44 7.87
C GLU A 32 -5.51 12.73 8.68
N ARG A 33 -4.43 12.87 9.43
CA ARG A 33 -4.17 14.07 10.25
C ARG A 33 -3.62 15.26 9.46
N GLY A 34 -2.84 15.00 8.39
CA GLY A 34 -2.22 16.06 7.60
C GLY A 34 -3.06 16.58 6.45
N PHE A 35 -3.90 15.72 5.85
CA PHE A 35 -4.52 16.00 4.55
C PHE A 35 -6.05 15.79 4.51
N ALA A 36 -6.71 15.49 5.62
CA ALA A 36 -8.16 15.26 5.64
C ALA A 36 -8.98 16.45 5.14
N THR A 37 -8.59 17.68 5.50
CA THR A 37 -9.30 18.91 5.11
C THR A 37 -9.07 19.26 3.64
N PRO A 38 -7.82 19.31 3.12
CA PRO A 38 -7.58 19.55 1.69
C PRO A 38 -8.24 18.51 0.78
N MET A 39 -8.27 17.24 1.18
CA MET A 39 -8.85 16.17 0.37
C MET A 39 -10.36 16.35 0.15
N ARG A 40 -11.10 16.81 1.15
CA ARG A 40 -12.53 17.12 1.00
C ARG A 40 -12.79 18.29 0.04
N VAL A 41 -11.91 19.28 0.04
CA VAL A 41 -12.01 20.45 -0.85
C VAL A 41 -11.68 20.03 -2.30
N TRP A 42 -10.65 19.21 -2.50
CA TRP A 42 -10.28 18.69 -3.82
C TRP A 42 -11.38 17.84 -4.45
N LEU A 43 -12.01 16.96 -3.68
CA LEU A 43 -13.14 16.16 -4.14
C LEU A 43 -14.33 17.02 -4.60
N ARG A 44 -14.61 18.13 -3.92
CA ARG A 44 -15.67 19.07 -4.33
C ARG A 44 -15.33 19.85 -5.63
N HIS A 45 -14.07 20.23 -5.83
CA HIS A 45 -13.64 20.95 -7.04
C HIS A 45 -13.58 20.05 -8.28
N SER A 46 -13.38 18.75 -8.09
CA SER A 46 -13.27 17.74 -9.16
C SER A 46 -14.57 17.48 -9.89
N ALA A 47 -15.72 17.95 -9.37
CA ALA A 47 -17.03 17.75 -9.97
C ALA A 47 -17.18 18.37 -11.38
N LYS A 48 -16.30 19.29 -11.78
CA LYS A 48 -16.36 20.02 -13.05
C LYS A 48 -15.64 19.35 -14.22
N ASN A 49 -14.67 18.46 -13.97
CA ASN A 49 -13.88 17.82 -15.03
C ASN A 49 -13.54 16.39 -14.68
N ARG A 50 -13.85 15.44 -15.56
CA ARG A 50 -13.62 14.01 -15.36
C ARG A 50 -12.11 13.66 -15.22
N LEU A 51 -11.23 14.36 -15.93
CA LEU A 51 -9.77 14.16 -15.80
C LEU A 51 -9.27 14.64 -14.45
N LEU A 52 -9.74 15.77 -13.95
CA LEU A 52 -9.42 16.24 -12.61
C LEU A 52 -9.99 15.30 -11.55
N ALA A 53 -11.18 14.74 -11.78
CA ALA A 53 -11.78 13.74 -10.92
C ALA A 53 -10.92 12.46 -10.84
N ALA A 54 -10.45 11.94 -11.98
CA ALA A 54 -9.53 10.81 -12.02
C ALA A 54 -8.19 11.12 -11.31
N GLY A 55 -7.61 12.30 -11.55
CA GLY A 55 -6.38 12.75 -10.88
C GLY A 55 -6.54 12.85 -9.35
N THR A 56 -7.70 13.33 -8.87
CA THR A 56 -7.97 13.36 -7.41
C THR A 56 -8.18 11.97 -6.82
N GLY A 57 -8.83 11.06 -7.56
CA GLY A 57 -8.96 9.66 -7.18
C GLY A 57 -7.60 8.97 -7.06
N MET A 58 -6.75 9.17 -8.06
CA MET A 58 -5.37 8.67 -8.06
C MET A 58 -4.57 9.20 -6.87
N GLY A 59 -4.59 10.52 -6.63
CA GLY A 59 -3.93 11.13 -5.49
C GLY A 59 -4.47 10.62 -4.15
N ALA A 60 -5.80 10.49 -4.02
CA ALA A 60 -6.43 9.95 -2.82
C ALA A 60 -6.03 8.49 -2.56
N ALA A 61 -5.98 7.64 -3.59
CA ALA A 61 -5.56 6.24 -3.47
C ALA A 61 -4.09 6.09 -3.10
N ILE A 62 -3.21 6.92 -3.67
CA ILE A 62 -1.79 6.97 -3.31
C ILE A 62 -1.63 7.37 -1.84
N LEU A 63 -2.35 8.41 -1.40
CA LEU A 63 -2.28 8.90 -0.04
C LEU A 63 -2.88 7.91 0.99
N LEU A 64 -4.03 7.32 0.68
CA LEU A 64 -4.70 6.35 1.55
C LEU A 64 -4.13 4.93 1.42
N GLN A 65 -3.29 4.70 0.41
CA GLN A 65 -2.77 3.36 0.03
C GLN A 65 -3.89 2.31 -0.11
N SER A 66 -5.09 2.76 -0.51
CA SER A 66 -6.26 1.91 -0.58
C SER A 66 -7.28 2.47 -1.57
N ALA A 67 -7.43 1.82 -2.71
CA ALA A 67 -8.50 2.12 -3.66
C ALA A 67 -9.89 1.82 -3.05
N THR A 68 -9.99 0.77 -2.22
CA THR A 68 -11.24 0.39 -1.54
C THR A 68 -11.70 1.49 -0.56
N ALA A 69 -10.79 2.10 0.19
CA ALA A 69 -11.13 3.22 1.07
C ALA A 69 -11.67 4.42 0.28
N VAL A 70 -11.08 4.70 -0.88
CA VAL A 70 -11.59 5.72 -1.82
C VAL A 70 -12.97 5.34 -2.33
N ALA A 71 -13.17 4.06 -2.71
CA ALA A 71 -14.45 3.56 -3.22
C ALA A 71 -15.58 3.75 -2.20
N VAL A 72 -15.37 3.36 -0.95
CA VAL A 72 -16.36 3.55 0.13
C VAL A 72 -16.67 5.03 0.35
N LEU A 73 -15.63 5.88 0.33
CA LEU A 73 -15.79 7.32 0.49
C LEU A 73 -16.65 7.91 -0.65
N ILE A 74 -16.32 7.59 -1.91
CA ILE A 74 -17.02 8.09 -3.10
C ILE A 74 -18.44 7.55 -3.17
N SER A 75 -18.68 6.27 -2.85
CA SER A 75 -20.00 5.68 -2.78
C SER A 75 -20.91 6.48 -1.82
N ASN A 76 -20.41 6.87 -0.65
CA ASN A 76 -21.12 7.70 0.30
C ASN A 76 -21.44 9.12 -0.23
N PHE A 77 -20.57 9.71 -1.07
CA PHE A 77 -20.83 11.03 -1.66
C PHE A 77 -21.84 10.95 -2.81
N VAL A 78 -21.77 9.89 -3.62
CA VAL A 78 -22.74 9.65 -4.70
C VAL A 78 -24.13 9.35 -4.13
N SER A 79 -24.23 8.49 -3.10
CA SER A 79 -25.52 8.15 -2.46
C SER A 79 -26.20 9.36 -1.79
N LYS A 80 -25.43 10.34 -1.31
CA LYS A 80 -25.92 11.60 -0.76
C LYS A 80 -26.20 12.67 -1.82
N GLY A 81 -26.08 12.33 -3.10
CA GLY A 81 -26.29 13.29 -4.20
C GLY A 81 -25.23 14.40 -4.29
N SER A 82 -24.13 14.30 -3.53
CA SER A 82 -23.06 15.30 -3.52
C SER A 82 -22.14 15.21 -4.73
N LEU A 83 -22.12 14.05 -5.41
CA LEU A 83 -21.37 13.78 -6.64
C LEU A 83 -22.27 13.02 -7.62
N THR A 84 -22.11 13.29 -8.92
CA THR A 84 -22.77 12.50 -9.96
C THR A 84 -22.05 11.15 -10.09
N THR A 85 -22.79 10.12 -10.50
CA THR A 85 -22.25 8.76 -10.71
C THR A 85 -21.08 8.76 -11.69
N ALA A 86 -21.16 9.59 -12.76
CA ALA A 86 -20.09 9.69 -13.76
C ALA A 86 -18.79 10.26 -13.18
N VAL A 87 -18.86 11.25 -12.29
CA VAL A 87 -17.69 11.79 -11.59
C VAL A 87 -17.18 10.77 -10.57
N GLY A 88 -18.07 10.09 -9.85
CA GLY A 88 -17.71 9.03 -8.92
C GLY A 88 -16.90 7.90 -9.60
N LEU A 89 -17.37 7.45 -10.76
CA LEU A 89 -16.66 6.44 -11.57
C LEU A 89 -15.28 6.93 -12.04
N ALA A 90 -15.17 8.20 -12.47
CA ALA A 90 -13.89 8.75 -12.87
C ALA A 90 -12.88 8.79 -11.69
N ILE A 91 -13.34 9.13 -10.48
CA ILE A 91 -12.51 9.09 -9.26
C ILE A 91 -12.08 7.64 -8.94
N LEU A 92 -12.98 6.66 -9.08
CA LEU A 92 -12.67 5.24 -8.83
C LEU A 92 -11.63 4.70 -9.82
N LEU A 93 -11.81 4.98 -11.12
CA LEU A 93 -10.80 4.59 -12.12
C LEU A 93 -9.43 5.22 -11.82
N GLY A 94 -9.42 6.49 -11.41
CA GLY A 94 -8.18 7.14 -10.98
C GLY A 94 -7.58 6.48 -9.74
N ALA A 95 -8.41 6.06 -8.77
CA ALA A 95 -7.97 5.37 -7.59
C ALA A 95 -7.33 4.01 -7.90
N ASP A 96 -7.88 3.25 -8.84
CA ASP A 96 -7.31 1.98 -9.28
C ASP A 96 -5.94 2.18 -9.94
N VAL A 97 -5.81 3.18 -10.81
CA VAL A 97 -4.51 3.55 -11.40
C VAL A 97 -3.53 3.99 -10.31
N GLY A 98 -3.97 4.78 -9.33
CA GLY A 98 -3.14 5.22 -8.20
C GLY A 98 -2.62 4.05 -7.36
N SER A 99 -3.47 3.09 -7.04
CA SER A 99 -3.09 1.88 -6.29
C SER A 99 -2.12 0.99 -7.08
N ALA A 100 -2.31 0.86 -8.39
CA ALA A 100 -1.40 0.13 -9.27
C ALA A 100 0.00 0.79 -9.32
N ILE A 101 0.06 2.12 -9.41
CA ILE A 101 1.34 2.86 -9.36
C ILE A 101 2.05 2.64 -8.03
N VAL A 102 1.35 2.72 -6.90
CA VAL A 102 1.94 2.44 -5.58
C VAL A 102 2.49 1.03 -5.52
N THR A 103 1.73 0.04 -5.96
CA THR A 103 2.17 -1.37 -5.99
C THR A 103 3.43 -1.53 -6.83
N GLN A 104 3.47 -0.91 -8.00
CA GLN A 104 4.63 -0.97 -8.88
C GLN A 104 5.86 -0.29 -8.25
N LEU A 105 5.67 0.85 -7.60
CA LEU A 105 6.73 1.56 -6.89
C LEU A 105 7.32 0.72 -5.74
N LEU A 106 6.46 0.01 -5.00
CA LEU A 106 6.87 -0.87 -3.90
C LEU A 106 7.60 -2.13 -4.38
N MET A 107 7.43 -2.53 -5.65
CA MET A 107 8.16 -3.66 -6.24
C MET A 107 9.60 -3.31 -6.63
N VAL A 108 9.91 -2.03 -6.87
CA VAL A 108 11.25 -1.60 -7.30
C VAL A 108 12.21 -1.65 -6.11
N ARG A 109 13.26 -2.49 -6.24
CA ARG A 109 14.35 -2.53 -5.27
C ARG A 109 15.27 -1.32 -5.47
N GLN A 110 15.17 -0.36 -4.59
CA GLN A 110 16.04 0.82 -4.57
C GLN A 110 16.77 0.87 -3.21
N PRO A 111 18.01 0.35 -3.12
CA PRO A 111 18.73 0.27 -1.84
C PRO A 111 18.97 1.65 -1.21
N ILE A 112 19.06 2.70 -2.01
CA ILE A 112 19.26 4.08 -1.56
C ILE A 112 17.95 4.71 -1.08
N LEU A 113 16.79 4.24 -1.55
CA LEU A 113 15.49 4.84 -1.25
C LEU A 113 15.12 4.71 0.23
N ILE A 114 15.38 3.55 0.83
CA ILE A 114 15.07 3.29 2.23
C ILE A 114 15.80 4.25 3.17
N PRO A 115 17.15 4.31 3.17
CA PRO A 115 17.87 5.22 4.05
C PRO A 115 17.57 6.68 3.75
N LEU A 116 17.33 7.06 2.49
CA LEU A 116 16.94 8.41 2.11
C LEU A 116 15.58 8.81 2.70
N LEU A 117 14.57 7.94 2.59
CA LEU A 117 13.24 8.18 3.17
C LEU A 117 13.29 8.29 4.70
N ILE A 118 14.10 7.45 5.34
CA ILE A 118 14.30 7.52 6.80
C ILE A 118 14.96 8.85 7.18
N LEU A 119 16.06 9.21 6.51
CA LEU A 119 16.79 10.42 6.81
C LEU A 119 15.89 11.67 6.66
N ILE A 120 15.27 11.83 5.49
CA ILE A 120 14.39 12.96 5.21
C ILE A 120 13.18 12.92 6.14
N GLY A 121 12.55 11.76 6.32
CA GLY A 121 11.37 11.59 7.15
C GLY A 121 11.63 11.96 8.60
N VAL A 122 12.74 11.52 9.18
CA VAL A 122 13.13 11.83 10.57
C VAL A 122 13.47 13.32 10.72
N VAL A 123 14.25 13.89 9.80
CA VAL A 123 14.59 15.32 9.83
C VAL A 123 13.32 16.19 9.75
N VAL A 124 12.40 15.87 8.82
CA VAL A 124 11.13 16.59 8.66
C VAL A 124 10.24 16.41 9.89
N PHE A 125 10.22 15.20 10.47
CA PHE A 125 9.42 14.92 11.67
C PHE A 125 9.94 15.67 12.91
N LEU A 126 11.26 15.71 13.10
CA LEU A 126 11.87 16.35 14.27
C LEU A 126 11.92 17.87 14.17
N ARG A 127 12.20 18.41 12.98
CA ARG A 127 12.32 19.86 12.75
C ARG A 127 11.00 20.53 12.36
N GLY A 128 9.95 19.75 12.05
CA GLY A 128 8.67 20.31 11.66
C GLY A 128 7.99 21.10 12.78
N GLU A 129 7.89 22.40 12.66
CA GLU A 129 7.19 23.28 13.60
C GLU A 129 5.66 23.22 13.43
N GLY A 130 5.19 22.85 12.23
CA GLY A 130 3.76 22.72 11.89
C GLY A 130 3.21 21.30 12.03
N SER A 131 1.92 21.20 12.38
CA SER A 131 1.22 19.91 12.44
C SER A 131 1.30 19.15 11.11
N SER A 132 1.09 19.81 9.97
CA SER A 132 1.16 19.20 8.63
C SER A 132 2.56 18.72 8.28
N THR A 133 3.61 19.47 8.61
CA THR A 133 5.01 19.10 8.33
C THR A 133 5.40 17.84 9.08
N ARG A 134 5.01 17.73 10.35
CA ARG A 134 5.21 16.51 11.15
C ARG A 134 4.50 15.30 10.55
N GLN A 135 3.30 15.50 9.98
CA GLN A 135 2.58 14.41 9.33
C GLN A 135 3.27 13.94 8.04
N ILE A 136 3.86 14.85 7.26
CA ILE A 136 4.69 14.48 6.09
C ILE A 136 5.88 13.63 6.55
N GLY A 137 6.62 14.05 7.57
CA GLY A 137 7.70 13.25 8.13
C GLY A 137 7.25 11.84 8.57
N ARG A 138 6.07 11.74 9.21
CA ARG A 138 5.47 10.47 9.60
C ARG A 138 5.15 9.58 8.40
N ILE A 139 4.62 10.15 7.31
CA ILE A 139 4.34 9.41 6.06
C ILE A 139 5.62 8.88 5.46
N LEU A 140 6.68 9.69 5.36
CA LEU A 140 7.97 9.27 4.81
C LEU A 140 8.61 8.14 5.62
N ILE A 141 8.59 8.24 6.95
CA ILE A 141 9.07 7.16 7.84
C ILE A 141 8.23 5.90 7.64
N GLY A 142 6.91 6.03 7.59
CA GLY A 142 6.00 4.91 7.36
C GLY A 142 6.26 4.21 6.02
N LEU A 143 6.48 4.96 4.94
CA LEU A 143 6.86 4.41 3.64
C LEU A 143 8.19 3.65 3.71
N ALA A 144 9.20 4.21 4.36
CA ALA A 144 10.48 3.54 4.56
C ALA A 144 10.31 2.22 5.31
N LEU A 145 9.50 2.20 6.37
CA LEU A 145 9.22 0.98 7.15
C LEU A 145 8.41 -0.06 6.36
N ILE A 146 7.55 0.35 5.42
CA ILE A 146 6.90 -0.58 4.47
C ILE A 146 7.97 -1.27 3.62
N PHE A 147 8.90 -0.53 3.04
CA PHE A 147 9.99 -1.12 2.25
C PHE A 147 10.85 -2.06 3.08
N VAL A 148 11.22 -1.66 4.30
CA VAL A 148 12.00 -2.52 5.24
C VAL A 148 11.24 -3.81 5.54
N SER A 149 9.94 -3.73 5.86
CA SER A 149 9.16 -4.93 6.18
C SER A 149 9.00 -5.86 4.98
N LEU A 150 8.82 -5.32 3.77
CA LEU A 150 8.77 -6.12 2.55
C LEU A 150 10.12 -6.81 2.26
N ASP A 151 11.23 -6.12 2.51
CA ASP A 151 12.58 -6.71 2.35
C ASP A 151 12.83 -7.80 3.39
N MET A 152 12.41 -7.60 4.63
CA MET A 152 12.45 -8.64 5.68
C MET A 152 11.62 -9.88 5.31
N ILE A 153 10.40 -9.71 4.76
CA ILE A 153 9.56 -10.84 4.31
C ILE A 153 10.27 -11.59 3.18
N ARG A 154 10.80 -10.86 2.19
CA ARG A 154 11.54 -11.46 1.07
C ARG A 154 12.74 -12.28 1.56
N SER A 155 13.57 -11.68 2.42
CA SER A 155 14.76 -12.35 2.97
C SER A 155 14.40 -13.58 3.81
N ALA A 156 13.31 -13.51 4.58
CA ALA A 156 12.85 -14.65 5.37
C ALA A 156 12.27 -15.79 4.52
N THR A 157 11.68 -15.47 3.36
CA THR A 157 11.08 -16.48 2.45
C THR A 157 12.08 -17.05 1.43
N GLU A 158 13.19 -16.38 1.20
CA GLU A 158 14.22 -16.79 0.22
C GLU A 158 14.70 -18.24 0.39
N PRO A 159 15.03 -18.74 1.62
CA PRO A 159 15.42 -20.14 1.82
C PRO A 159 14.31 -21.14 1.47
N MET A 160 13.03 -20.75 1.62
CA MET A 160 11.88 -21.58 1.27
C MET A 160 11.71 -21.68 -0.25
N ILE A 161 11.91 -20.57 -0.97
CA ILE A 161 11.81 -20.52 -2.44
C ILE A 161 12.99 -21.25 -3.09
N ALA A 162 14.17 -21.20 -2.48
CA ALA A 162 15.37 -21.92 -2.96
C ALA A 162 15.28 -23.44 -2.78
N ASN A 163 14.33 -23.95 -2.01
CA ASN A 163 14.17 -25.39 -1.79
C ASN A 163 13.70 -26.09 -3.09
N PRO A 164 14.34 -27.19 -3.51
CA PRO A 164 13.97 -27.92 -4.73
C PRO A 164 12.53 -28.38 -4.77
N GLY A 165 11.96 -28.76 -3.61
CA GLY A 165 10.56 -29.15 -3.49
C GLY A 165 9.60 -27.99 -3.80
N THR A 166 9.89 -26.80 -3.28
CA THR A 166 9.11 -25.59 -3.55
C THR A 166 9.20 -25.20 -5.03
N GLN A 167 10.38 -25.30 -5.62
CA GLN A 167 10.60 -25.02 -7.05
C GLN A 167 9.82 -25.98 -7.95
N ALA A 168 9.74 -27.27 -7.58
CA ALA A 168 8.96 -28.27 -8.30
C ALA A 168 7.46 -27.92 -8.27
N VAL A 169 6.93 -27.56 -7.10
CA VAL A 169 5.53 -27.15 -6.93
C VAL A 169 5.23 -25.86 -7.73
N MET A 170 6.10 -24.87 -7.65
CA MET A 170 5.95 -23.62 -8.44
C MET A 170 6.04 -23.87 -9.93
N GLY A 171 6.93 -24.78 -10.37
CA GLY A 171 7.03 -25.20 -11.76
C GLY A 171 5.79 -25.91 -12.27
N TYR A 172 5.15 -26.72 -11.44
CA TYR A 172 3.87 -27.37 -11.75
C TYR A 172 2.74 -26.35 -11.86
N LEU A 173 2.61 -25.45 -10.88
CA LEU A 173 1.61 -24.38 -10.87
C LEU A 173 1.74 -23.44 -12.07
N GLY A 174 2.98 -23.15 -12.51
CA GLY A 174 3.22 -22.33 -13.70
C GLY A 174 2.77 -22.98 -15.01
N ARG A 175 2.56 -24.31 -15.03
CA ARG A 175 2.08 -25.05 -16.22
C ARG A 175 0.58 -25.30 -16.18
N ASP A 176 -0.02 -25.33 -15.01
CA ASP A 176 -1.47 -25.57 -14.82
C ASP A 176 -2.17 -24.30 -14.33
N LEU A 177 -2.69 -23.55 -15.29
CA LEU A 177 -3.36 -22.28 -15.06
C LEU A 177 -4.62 -22.41 -14.18
N LEU A 178 -5.34 -23.54 -14.32
CA LEU A 178 -6.58 -23.79 -13.55
C LEU A 178 -6.27 -24.03 -12.08
N THR A 179 -5.28 -24.83 -11.76
CA THR A 179 -4.87 -25.11 -10.38
C THR A 179 -4.28 -23.84 -9.75
N ALA A 180 -3.47 -23.08 -10.48
CA ALA A 180 -2.93 -21.80 -9.99
C ALA A 180 -4.05 -20.79 -9.70
N PHE A 181 -5.05 -20.69 -10.56
CA PHE A 181 -6.22 -19.83 -10.37
C PHE A 181 -7.05 -20.27 -9.15
N ALA A 182 -7.33 -21.57 -9.02
CA ALA A 182 -8.11 -22.10 -7.90
C ALA A 182 -7.41 -21.83 -6.55
N ILE A 183 -6.11 -22.07 -6.46
CA ILE A 183 -5.32 -21.79 -5.27
C ILE A 183 -5.32 -20.29 -4.96
N GLY A 184 -5.09 -19.43 -5.97
CA GLY A 184 -5.14 -17.98 -5.80
C GLY A 184 -6.51 -17.48 -5.33
N ALA A 185 -7.61 -18.04 -5.87
CA ALA A 185 -8.97 -17.70 -5.47
C ALA A 185 -9.27 -18.10 -4.00
N VAL A 186 -8.81 -19.27 -3.57
CA VAL A 186 -8.95 -19.72 -2.16
C VAL A 186 -8.18 -18.79 -1.22
N PHE A 187 -6.94 -18.42 -1.57
CA PHE A 187 -6.17 -17.46 -0.78
C PHE A 187 -6.83 -16.07 -0.74
N ALA A 188 -7.34 -15.58 -1.87
CA ALA A 188 -8.02 -14.29 -1.93
C ALA A 188 -9.33 -14.27 -1.14
N TRP A 189 -10.03 -15.42 -1.04
CA TRP A 189 -11.27 -15.55 -0.26
C TRP A 189 -11.00 -15.64 1.25
N GLY A 190 -9.84 -16.20 1.65
CA GLY A 190 -9.47 -16.40 3.06
C GLY A 190 -8.82 -15.19 3.74
N VAL A 191 -8.48 -14.12 2.98
CA VAL A 191 -7.85 -12.89 3.46
C VAL A 191 -8.86 -11.75 3.48
#